data_7b09b5fe033329a8323010ba4d304b4c
#
_entry.id   7b09b5fe033329a8323010ba4d304b4c
#
_cell.length_a   1.000
_cell.length_b   1.000
_cell.length_c   1.000
_cell.angle_alpha   90.00
_cell.angle_beta   90.00
_cell.angle_gamma   90.00
#
_symmetry.space_group_name_H-M   'P 1'
#
loop_
_entity.id
_entity.type
_entity.pdbx_description
1 polymer ?
#
loop_
_entity_poly.entity_id
_entity_poly.type
_entity_poly.pdbx_seq_one_letter_code
_entity_poly.pdbx_strand_id
1 'polypeptide(L)'
;MSTNKAIQKKPEHKQVMQLQSWYEPALRTLEGLLEIRRANLRKIKGDEKNAAVTREEFMEMLINDHRISAWYAGEIISSLHRAGQIFMFGRFIKNIEKGGAQ
;
A
#
# COMPACT_ATOMS: atom_id res chain seq x y z
N MET A 1 -22.07 -29.41 -0.39
CA MET A 1 -21.74 -29.01 -0.49
C MET A 1 -21.04 -28.60 -0.53
N SER A 2 -20.62 -28.55 -0.75
CA SER A 2 -19.90 -28.12 -0.81
C SER A 2 -19.50 -27.41 -1.24
N THR A 3 -19.67 -27.40 -1.88
CA THR A 3 -19.50 -26.43 -2.38
C THR A 3 -18.89 -25.52 -1.81
N ASN A 4 -19.16 -25.27 -0.99
CA ASN A 4 -18.63 -24.31 -0.34
C ASN A 4 -17.28 -24.45 -0.30
N LYS A 5 -16.83 -25.47 -0.26
CA LYS A 5 -15.55 -25.60 -0.19
C LYS A 5 -14.91 -24.94 -1.26
N ALA A 6 -15.35 -25.03 -2.33
CA ALA A 6 -14.67 -24.43 -3.37
C ALA A 6 -14.55 -23.05 -3.11
N ILE A 7 -15.43 -22.48 -2.56
CA ILE A 7 -15.39 -21.20 -2.34
C ILE A 7 -14.35 -20.78 -1.54
N GLN A 8 -14.08 -21.41 -0.58
CA GLN A 8 -13.14 -20.89 0.20
C GLN A 8 -11.83 -21.16 -0.20
N LYS A 9 -11.55 -21.91 -1.05
CA LYS A 9 -10.30 -22.21 -1.33
C LYS A 9 -9.48 -21.15 -1.62
N LYS A 10 -9.29 -20.62 -2.61
CA LYS A 10 -8.36 -19.63 -2.87
C LYS A 10 -9.06 -18.51 -3.47
N PRO A 11 -8.47 -17.36 -3.47
CA PRO A 11 -9.09 -16.20 -4.01
C PRO A 11 -9.44 -16.47 -5.43
N GLU A 12 -10.55 -16.00 -5.83
CA GLU A 12 -10.93 -16.13 -7.17
C GLU A 12 -10.00 -15.33 -8.01
N HIS A 13 -9.75 -15.77 -9.19
CA HIS A 13 -8.92 -15.06 -10.12
C HIS A 13 -9.42 -13.63 -10.29
N LYS A 14 -10.71 -13.47 -10.34
CA LYS A 14 -11.31 -12.18 -10.45
C LYS A 14 -10.93 -11.27 -9.30
N GLN A 15 -10.90 -11.77 -8.09
CA GLN A 15 -10.54 -10.98 -6.95
C GLN A 15 -9.09 -10.56 -7.00
N VAL A 16 -8.22 -11.42 -7.44
CA VAL A 16 -6.83 -11.11 -7.56
C VAL A 16 -6.64 -9.99 -8.56
N MET A 17 -7.30 -10.07 -9.71
CA MET A 17 -7.18 -9.03 -10.70
C MET A 17 -7.75 -7.72 -10.21
N GLN A 18 -8.81 -7.78 -9.43
CA GLN A 18 -9.40 -6.59 -8.88
C GLN A 18 -8.44 -5.90 -7.94
N LEU A 19 -7.77 -6.65 -7.09
CA LEU A 19 -6.81 -6.05 -6.19
C LEU A 19 -5.63 -5.44 -6.96
N GLN A 20 -5.20 -6.12 -8.01
CA GLN A 20 -4.08 -5.59 -8.79
C GLN A 20 -4.44 -4.28 -9.49
N SER A 21 -5.70 -4.11 -9.83
CA SER A 21 -6.10 -2.87 -10.47
C SER A 21 -6.00 -1.68 -9.53
N TRP A 22 -5.87 -1.94 -8.22
CA TRP A 22 -5.72 -0.88 -7.24
C TRP A 22 -4.27 -0.49 -7.01
N TYR A 23 -3.33 -1.25 -7.56
CA TYR A 23 -1.92 -1.01 -7.25
C TYR A 23 -1.51 0.41 -7.64
N GLU A 24 -1.80 0.82 -8.84
CA GLU A 24 -1.35 2.13 -9.28
C GLU A 24 -1.99 3.28 -8.51
N PRO A 25 -3.30 3.32 -8.33
CA PRO A 25 -3.88 4.39 -7.53
C PRO A 25 -3.39 4.36 -6.09
N ALA A 26 -3.21 3.18 -5.51
CA ALA A 26 -2.76 3.10 -4.14
C ALA A 26 -1.31 3.55 -4.01
N LEU A 27 -0.48 3.21 -4.98
CA LEU A 27 0.92 3.65 -4.95
C LEU A 27 1.01 5.16 -5.14
N ARG A 28 0.10 5.76 -5.90
CA ARG A 28 0.09 7.21 -6.01
C ARG A 28 -0.30 7.85 -4.69
N THR A 29 -1.25 7.27 -3.97
CA THR A 29 -1.63 7.76 -2.66
C THR A 29 -0.44 7.67 -1.70
N LEU A 30 0.26 6.55 -1.72
CA LEU A 30 1.43 6.37 -0.88
C LEU A 30 2.50 7.39 -1.23
N GLU A 31 2.75 7.59 -2.51
CA GLU A 31 3.78 8.54 -2.92
C GLU A 31 3.44 9.95 -2.48
N GLY A 32 2.17 10.33 -2.52
CA GLY A 32 1.76 11.63 -2.03
C GLY A 32 2.04 11.82 -0.56
N LEU A 33 1.77 10.78 0.24
CA LEU A 33 2.04 10.84 1.67
C LEU A 33 3.55 10.92 1.92
N LEU A 34 4.31 10.13 1.19
CA LEU A 34 5.75 10.13 1.36
C LEU A 34 6.35 11.47 0.96
N GLU A 35 5.79 12.11 -0.06
CA GLU A 35 6.30 13.42 -0.45
C GLU A 35 6.09 14.47 0.63
N ILE A 36 4.96 14.39 1.34
CA ILE A 36 4.72 15.29 2.45
C ILE A 36 5.77 15.05 3.53
N ARG A 37 6.09 13.78 3.81
CA ARG A 37 7.10 13.47 4.80
C ARG A 37 8.48 13.96 4.36
N ARG A 38 8.79 13.81 3.08
CA ARG A 38 10.08 14.25 2.56
C ARG A 38 10.18 15.78 2.68
N ALA A 39 9.08 16.48 2.38
CA ALA A 39 9.10 17.94 2.50
C ALA A 39 9.33 18.38 3.94
N ASN A 40 8.72 17.67 4.88
CA ASN A 40 8.92 18.00 6.28
C ASN A 40 10.36 17.73 6.70
N LEU A 41 10.95 16.65 6.22
CA LEU A 41 12.34 16.37 6.54
C LEU A 41 13.27 17.42 5.94
N ARG A 42 12.98 17.89 4.74
CA ARG A 42 13.79 18.94 4.14
C ARG A 42 13.80 20.20 5.00
N LYS A 43 12.65 20.52 5.59
CA LYS A 43 12.56 21.71 6.41
C LYS A 43 13.49 21.66 7.60
N ILE A 44 13.72 20.49 8.16
CA ILE A 44 14.59 20.36 9.30
C ILE A 44 15.94 19.79 8.91
N LYS A 45 16.22 19.79 7.63
CA LYS A 45 17.50 19.29 7.11
C LYS A 45 17.75 17.83 7.45
N GLY A 46 16.68 17.06 7.53
CA GLY A 46 16.79 15.63 7.75
C GLY A 46 17.01 14.91 6.44
N ASP A 47 17.25 13.63 6.55
CA ASP A 47 17.51 12.80 5.39
C ASP A 47 16.18 12.34 4.79
N GLU A 48 15.92 12.77 3.57
CA GLU A 48 14.66 12.42 2.92
C GLU A 48 14.50 10.94 2.71
N LYS A 49 15.58 10.20 2.70
CA LYS A 49 15.48 8.76 2.55
C LYS A 49 14.79 8.12 3.73
N ASN A 50 14.71 8.82 4.83
CA ASN A 50 14.04 8.28 6.01
C ASN A 50 12.53 8.48 5.97
N ALA A 51 11.99 9.08 4.91
CA ALA A 51 10.56 9.30 4.84
C ALA A 51 9.82 7.98 4.82
N ALA A 52 8.83 7.86 5.66
CA ALA A 52 8.01 6.66 5.75
C ALA A 52 6.68 7.05 6.35
N VAL A 53 5.66 6.25 6.11
CA VAL A 53 4.36 6.49 6.73
C VAL A 53 3.96 5.24 7.48
N THR A 54 3.06 5.39 8.44
CA THR A 54 2.61 4.21 9.16
C THR A 54 1.55 3.51 8.34
N ARG A 55 1.35 2.24 8.63
CA ARG A 55 0.32 1.48 7.97
C ARG A 55 -1.04 2.11 8.19
N GLU A 56 -1.28 2.61 9.39
CA GLU A 56 -2.54 3.26 9.71
C GLU A 56 -2.76 4.51 8.89
N GLU A 57 -1.72 5.30 8.69
CA GLU A 57 -1.85 6.50 7.88
C GLU A 57 -2.18 6.16 6.44
N PHE A 58 -1.53 5.14 5.91
CA PHE A 58 -1.77 4.73 4.55
C PHE A 58 -3.20 4.19 4.42
N MET A 59 -3.63 3.36 5.38
CA MET A 59 -4.99 2.84 5.36
C MET A 59 -6.01 3.95 5.39
N GLU A 60 -5.80 4.91 6.28
CA GLU A 60 -6.75 5.98 6.42
C GLU A 60 -6.84 6.81 5.14
N MET A 61 -5.72 7.06 4.52
CA MET A 61 -5.73 7.85 3.30
C MET A 61 -6.42 7.08 2.17
N LEU A 62 -6.20 5.77 2.09
CA LEU A 62 -6.89 4.97 1.08
C LEU A 62 -8.39 5.00 1.28
N ILE A 63 -8.82 4.87 2.52
CA ILE A 63 -10.23 4.90 2.83
C ILE A 63 -10.83 6.23 2.43
N ASN A 64 -10.19 7.32 2.79
CA ASN A 64 -10.72 8.64 2.53
C ASN A 64 -10.65 9.04 1.06
N ASP A 65 -9.56 8.76 0.41
CA ASP A 65 -9.41 9.17 -0.98
C ASP A 65 -10.23 8.34 -1.94
N HIS A 66 -10.38 7.07 -1.65
CA HIS A 66 -11.01 6.16 -2.59
C HIS A 66 -12.35 5.62 -2.12
N ARG A 67 -12.77 6.04 -0.93
CA ARG A 67 -14.08 5.66 -0.41
C ARG A 67 -14.28 4.17 -0.33
N ILE A 68 -13.26 3.46 0.13
CA ILE A 68 -13.34 2.02 0.28
C ILE A 68 -13.37 1.67 1.76
N SER A 69 -13.72 0.43 2.07
CA SER A 69 -13.79 0.00 3.45
C SER A 69 -12.41 -0.21 4.03
N ALA A 70 -12.34 -0.23 5.35
CA ALA A 70 -11.07 -0.49 6.02
C ALA A 70 -10.57 -1.89 5.68
N TRP A 71 -11.48 -2.85 5.59
CA TRP A 71 -11.08 -4.19 5.24
C TRP A 71 -10.44 -4.24 3.85
N TYR A 72 -11.04 -3.56 2.90
CA TYR A 72 -10.53 -3.58 1.54
C TYR A 72 -9.19 -2.84 1.46
N ALA A 73 -9.07 -1.73 2.18
CA ALA A 73 -7.80 -1.02 2.23
C ALA A 73 -6.70 -1.93 2.76
N GLY A 74 -7.00 -2.69 3.80
CA GLY A 74 -6.04 -3.64 4.34
C GLY A 74 -5.66 -4.71 3.34
N GLU A 75 -6.63 -5.17 2.55
CA GLU A 75 -6.35 -6.18 1.52
C GLU A 75 -5.44 -5.61 0.43
N ILE A 76 -5.66 -4.36 0.05
CA ILE A 76 -4.83 -3.72 -0.95
C ILE A 76 -3.39 -3.63 -0.44
N ILE A 77 -3.21 -3.19 0.79
CA ILE A 77 -1.88 -3.06 1.36
C ILE A 77 -1.18 -4.41 1.45
N SER A 78 -1.89 -5.43 1.91
CA SER A 78 -1.31 -6.77 2.00
C SER A 78 -0.92 -7.28 0.62
N SER A 79 -1.75 -7.02 -0.37
CA SER A 79 -1.48 -7.46 -1.73
C SER A 79 -0.25 -6.73 -2.29
N LEU A 80 -0.15 -5.43 -2.06
CA LEU A 80 1.01 -4.68 -2.50
C LEU A 80 2.29 -5.23 -1.86
N HIS A 81 2.22 -5.56 -0.59
CA HIS A 81 3.38 -6.08 0.10
C HIS A 81 3.78 -7.46 -0.47
N ARG A 82 2.80 -8.34 -0.64
CA ARG A 82 3.09 -9.66 -1.19
C ARG A 82 3.65 -9.59 -2.59
N ALA A 83 3.23 -8.60 -3.36
CA ALA A 83 3.70 -8.45 -4.72
C ALA A 83 5.04 -7.69 -4.81
N GLY A 84 5.60 -7.33 -3.69
CA GLY A 84 6.88 -6.63 -3.69
C GLY A 84 6.79 -5.20 -4.19
N GLN A 85 5.62 -4.59 -4.10
CA GLN A 85 5.43 -3.23 -4.59
C GLN A 85 5.70 -2.18 -3.53
N ILE A 86 5.72 -2.57 -2.27
CA ILE A 86 6.04 -1.65 -1.18
C ILE A 86 6.97 -2.35 -0.20
N PHE A 87 7.66 -1.56 0.59
CA PHE A 87 8.57 -2.07 1.60
C PHE A 87 7.94 -1.80 2.96
N MET A 88 7.85 -2.82 3.81
CA MET A 88 7.29 -2.66 5.14
C MET A 88 8.31 -3.05 6.17
N PHE A 89 8.48 -2.22 7.18
CA PHE A 89 9.36 -2.55 8.28
C PHE A 89 8.67 -2.08 9.56
N GLY A 90 8.35 -3.02 10.42
CA GLY A 90 7.57 -2.72 11.60
C GLY A 90 6.23 -2.18 11.15
N ARG A 91 5.86 -1.02 11.64
CA ARG A 91 4.59 -0.43 11.28
C ARG A 91 4.74 0.62 10.18
N PHE A 92 5.94 0.75 9.63
CA PHE A 92 6.21 1.77 8.62
C PHE A 92 6.22 1.20 7.23
N ILE A 93 5.83 2.03 6.28
CA ILE A 93 5.76 1.64 4.88
C ILE A 93 6.48 2.67 4.04
N LYS A 94 7.21 2.20 3.06
CA LYS A 94 7.87 3.06 2.08
C LYS A 94 7.64 2.46 0.71
N ASN A 95 7.82 3.28 -0.31
CA ASN A 95 7.75 2.74 -1.67
C ASN A 95 9.06 2.03 -1.98
N ILE A 96 9.03 1.22 -3.02
CA ILE A 96 10.22 0.54 -3.48
C ILE A 96 10.93 1.51 -4.40
N GLU A 97 12.23 1.70 -4.14
CA GLU A 97 12.98 2.60 -4.99
C GLU A 97 13.40 1.88 -6.21
N LYS A 98 12.95 2.31 -7.31
CA LYS A 98 13.29 1.69 -8.48
C LYS A 98 14.52 2.14 -9.03
N GLY A 99 14.68 3.08 -9.46
CA GLY A 99 15.83 3.44 -10.13
C GLY A 99 17.02 3.39 -9.39
N GLY A 100 16.88 3.62 -8.21
CA GLY A 100 18.00 3.70 -7.44
C GLY A 100 18.72 2.53 -7.57
N ALA A 101 17.97 1.64 -7.88
CA ALA A 101 18.61 0.52 -7.93
C ALA A 101 19.65 0.63 -8.88
N GLN A 102 19.62 1.21 -9.45
CA GLN A 102 20.57 1.25 -10.22
C GLN A 102 21.44 1.76 -10.22
#